data_6873686396dfd2d5cedbfcc8cade1137
#
_entry.id   6873686396dfd2d5cedbfcc8cade1137
#
_cell.length_a   1.000
_cell.length_b   1.000
_cell.length_c   1.000
_cell.angle_alpha   90.00
_cell.angle_beta   90.00
_cell.angle_gamma   90.00
#
_symmetry.space_group_name_H-M   'P 1'
#
loop_
_entity.id
_entity.type
_entity.pdbx_description
1 polymer ?
#
loop_
_entity_poly.entity_id
_entity_poly.type
_entity_poly.pdbx_seq_one_letter_code
_entity_poly.pdbx_strand_id
1 'polypeptide(L)'
;MRHVYLGFVFLAFVCAGCNIEVNKSIEIGNDEHVQKNLFTVNGSIQVGKRCQVNGDCRVVNGSIAIDDDSQVRDLNSINGRISLGKKVTIRGDAVTINGAISSEPGTVISGDVSSINGEVDLRGTEVRKDIITKSGDIILRNRSIVRGDIRVDKRGLINDNSNRLYVNIRLADDSVVEGDIIVEEKDREVTVDLRGGGKVLGEIRNAEVLR
;
A
#
# COMPACT_ATOMS: atom_id res chain seq x y z
N MET A 1 7.55 14.56 17.91
CA MET A 1 6.30 14.81 17.15
C MET A 1 6.69 15.18 15.72
N ARG A 2 6.75 14.21 14.82
CA ARG A 2 6.89 14.47 13.38
C ARG A 2 5.51 14.31 12.77
N HIS A 3 4.82 15.41 12.55
CA HIS A 3 3.61 15.43 11.75
C HIS A 3 4.02 15.12 10.30
N VAL A 4 3.75 13.91 9.86
CA VAL A 4 3.83 13.58 8.44
C VAL A 4 2.61 14.25 7.79
N TYR A 5 2.82 15.42 7.24
CA TYR A 5 1.86 16.05 6.35
C TYR A 5 1.74 15.17 5.10
N LEU A 6 0.78 14.26 5.07
CA LEU A 6 0.31 13.61 3.86
C LEU A 6 -0.56 14.61 3.06
N GLY A 7 -0.04 15.83 2.94
CA GLY A 7 -0.65 16.97 2.29
C GLY A 7 0.04 17.23 0.96
N PHE A 8 -0.64 16.88 -0.11
CA PHE A 8 -0.49 17.55 -1.40
C PHE A 8 0.94 17.82 -1.92
N VAL A 9 1.65 16.81 -2.35
CA VAL A 9 2.78 16.99 -3.28
C VAL A 9 2.61 16.08 -4.49
N PHE A 10 1.49 16.23 -5.19
CA PHE A 10 1.24 15.49 -6.43
C PHE A 10 1.24 16.38 -7.69
N LEU A 11 1.51 17.67 -7.54
CA LEU A 11 1.52 18.57 -8.70
C LEU A 11 2.83 19.35 -8.73
N ALA A 12 3.79 18.86 -9.42
CA ALA A 12 4.95 19.47 -10.05
C ALA A 12 6.24 18.66 -9.87
N PHE A 13 6.38 17.54 -10.56
CA PHE A 13 7.69 17.05 -10.92
C PHE A 13 7.66 16.55 -12.37
N VAL A 14 7.65 17.48 -13.29
CA VAL A 14 8.16 17.22 -14.64
C VAL A 14 9.68 17.15 -14.48
N CYS A 15 10.21 15.99 -14.11
CA CYS A 15 11.63 15.74 -14.15
C CYS A 15 12.09 15.63 -15.61
N ALA A 16 13.04 16.46 -16.01
CA ALA A 16 13.80 16.27 -17.23
C ALA A 16 14.38 14.83 -17.23
N GLY A 17 13.89 13.97 -18.14
CA GLY A 17 14.29 12.56 -18.26
C GLY A 17 13.19 11.52 -18.06
N CYS A 18 11.95 11.88 -17.69
CA CYS A 18 10.82 10.96 -17.68
C CYS A 18 10.16 10.93 -19.07
N ASN A 19 10.14 9.78 -19.71
CA ASN A 19 9.19 9.56 -20.81
C ASN A 19 7.79 9.45 -20.20
N ILE A 20 6.99 10.50 -20.38
CA ILE A 20 5.58 10.51 -19.97
C ILE A 20 4.79 9.81 -21.08
N GLU A 21 4.25 8.64 -20.78
CA GLU A 21 3.32 7.96 -21.67
C GLU A 21 1.88 8.40 -21.31
N VAL A 22 1.17 8.95 -22.28
CA VAL A 22 -0.24 9.34 -22.12
C VAL A 22 -1.10 8.43 -22.97
N ASN A 23 -2.17 7.87 -22.36
CA ASN A 23 -3.08 6.91 -22.99
C ASN A 23 -2.38 5.64 -23.52
N LYS A 24 -1.29 5.23 -22.87
CA LYS A 24 -0.52 4.05 -23.24
C LYS A 24 -0.03 3.30 -22.00
N SER A 25 -0.15 2.00 -22.03
CA SER A 25 0.42 1.13 -20.99
C SER A 25 1.92 0.92 -21.23
N ILE A 26 2.65 0.74 -20.13
CA ILE A 26 4.06 0.42 -20.13
C ILE A 26 4.20 -1.06 -19.74
N GLU A 27 4.81 -1.84 -20.59
CA GLU A 27 5.08 -3.25 -20.36
C GLU A 27 6.60 -3.48 -20.34
N ILE A 28 7.08 -4.08 -19.27
CA ILE A 28 8.46 -4.53 -19.11
C ILE A 28 8.43 -6.04 -19.19
N GLY A 29 9.21 -6.62 -20.09
CA GLY A 29 9.30 -8.08 -20.28
C GLY A 29 9.95 -8.77 -19.06
N ASN A 30 10.09 -10.08 -19.13
CA ASN A 30 10.77 -10.83 -18.07
C ASN A 30 12.29 -10.60 -18.12
N ASP A 31 12.96 -10.73 -16.96
CA ASP A 31 14.42 -10.69 -16.84
C ASP A 31 15.04 -9.33 -17.27
N GLU A 32 14.28 -8.26 -17.23
CA GLU A 32 14.73 -6.93 -17.66
C GLU A 32 15.29 -6.08 -16.51
N HIS A 33 16.26 -5.23 -16.85
CA HIS A 33 16.84 -4.21 -15.96
C HIS A 33 16.53 -2.81 -16.47
N VAL A 34 15.73 -2.06 -15.70
CA VAL A 34 15.27 -0.71 -16.04
C VAL A 34 15.86 0.30 -15.06
N GLN A 35 16.59 1.32 -15.59
CA GLN A 35 17.27 2.35 -14.79
C GLN A 35 16.52 3.69 -14.74
N LYS A 36 15.26 3.73 -15.12
CA LYS A 36 14.45 4.96 -15.21
C LYS A 36 13.12 4.82 -14.49
N ASN A 37 12.50 5.95 -14.18
CA ASN A 37 11.13 6.01 -13.70
C ASN A 37 10.15 5.64 -14.81
N LEU A 38 9.09 4.92 -14.45
CA LEU A 38 7.97 4.58 -15.32
C LEU A 38 6.77 5.43 -14.92
N PHE A 39 6.26 6.22 -15.84
CA PHE A 39 5.12 7.08 -15.58
C PHE A 39 4.10 7.02 -16.72
N THR A 40 2.84 6.79 -16.38
CA THR A 40 1.76 6.86 -17.36
C THR A 40 0.52 7.55 -16.79
N VAL A 41 -0.20 8.22 -17.68
CA VAL A 41 -1.54 8.77 -17.43
C VAL A 41 -2.52 8.03 -18.33
N ASN A 42 -3.62 7.50 -17.77
CA ASN A 42 -4.60 6.67 -18.49
C ASN A 42 -3.98 5.42 -19.15
N GLY A 43 -3.19 4.68 -18.40
CA GLY A 43 -2.57 3.43 -18.83
C GLY A 43 -2.13 2.65 -17.61
N SER A 44 -1.69 1.42 -17.81
CA SER A 44 -1.19 0.56 -16.73
C SER A 44 0.32 0.34 -16.86
N ILE A 45 0.97 0.02 -15.75
CA ILE A 45 2.36 -0.44 -15.73
C ILE A 45 2.34 -1.91 -15.37
N GLN A 46 2.92 -2.74 -16.23
CA GLN A 46 3.14 -4.15 -15.96
C GLN A 46 4.63 -4.45 -16.03
N VAL A 47 5.17 -4.98 -14.93
CA VAL A 47 6.55 -5.42 -14.82
C VAL A 47 6.55 -6.93 -14.73
N GLY A 48 7.19 -7.57 -15.69
CA GLY A 48 7.31 -9.04 -15.79
C GLY A 48 8.15 -9.65 -14.68
N LYS A 49 8.39 -10.95 -14.77
CA LYS A 49 9.09 -11.72 -13.72
C LYS A 49 10.60 -11.45 -13.73
N ARG A 50 11.20 -11.54 -12.54
CA ARG A 50 12.66 -11.42 -12.32
C ARG A 50 13.25 -10.12 -12.89
N CYS A 51 12.45 -9.05 -12.85
CA CYS A 51 12.86 -7.73 -13.30
C CYS A 51 13.47 -6.91 -12.16
N GLN A 52 14.38 -6.00 -12.52
CA GLN A 52 14.91 -5.00 -11.61
C GLN A 52 14.64 -3.60 -12.16
N VAL A 53 13.70 -2.89 -11.54
CA VAL A 53 13.38 -1.50 -11.87
C VAL A 53 13.98 -0.59 -10.79
N ASN A 54 15.05 0.14 -11.15
CA ASN A 54 15.71 1.06 -10.22
C ASN A 54 15.02 2.44 -10.13
N GLY A 55 13.89 2.60 -10.81
CA GLY A 55 13.04 3.79 -10.79
C GLY A 55 11.70 3.55 -10.08
N ASP A 56 10.93 4.62 -9.96
CA ASP A 56 9.56 4.60 -9.46
C ASP A 56 8.59 4.21 -10.55
N CYS A 57 7.51 3.53 -10.17
CA CYS A 57 6.36 3.27 -11.03
C CYS A 57 5.20 4.18 -10.59
N ARG A 58 4.73 5.06 -11.45
CA ARG A 58 3.66 6.02 -11.15
C ARG A 58 2.56 5.96 -12.20
N VAL A 59 1.32 5.84 -11.73
CA VAL A 59 0.13 5.79 -12.58
C VAL A 59 -0.93 6.77 -12.06
N VAL A 60 -1.55 7.52 -12.96
CA VAL A 60 -2.68 8.38 -12.58
C VAL A 60 -4.01 7.61 -12.67
N ASN A 61 -4.35 7.06 -13.81
CA ASN A 61 -5.56 6.27 -14.01
C ASN A 61 -5.19 4.94 -14.65
N GLY A 62 -5.11 3.89 -13.85
CA GLY A 62 -4.73 2.56 -14.29
C GLY A 62 -4.07 1.78 -13.17
N SER A 63 -3.70 0.55 -13.44
CA SER A 63 -3.12 -0.35 -12.44
C SER A 63 -1.60 -0.45 -12.55
N ILE A 64 -0.97 -0.83 -11.45
CA ILE A 64 0.43 -1.27 -11.40
C ILE A 64 0.43 -2.76 -11.04
N ALA A 65 1.02 -3.58 -11.90
CA ALA A 65 1.22 -4.99 -11.65
C ALA A 65 2.72 -5.31 -11.69
N ILE A 66 3.22 -5.92 -10.64
CA ILE A 66 4.61 -6.39 -10.53
C ILE A 66 4.58 -7.90 -10.38
N ASP A 67 5.12 -8.62 -11.34
CA ASP A 67 5.15 -10.08 -11.34
C ASP A 67 6.25 -10.65 -10.43
N ASP A 68 6.24 -11.97 -10.27
CA ASP A 68 7.05 -12.73 -9.31
C ASP A 68 8.56 -12.43 -9.40
N ASP A 69 9.24 -12.51 -8.25
CA ASP A 69 10.70 -12.40 -8.10
C ASP A 69 11.29 -11.06 -8.61
N SER A 70 10.48 -10.02 -8.71
CA SER A 70 10.88 -8.70 -9.24
C SER A 70 11.13 -7.68 -8.13
N GLN A 71 11.97 -6.67 -8.45
CA GLN A 71 12.33 -5.60 -7.53
C GLN A 71 12.05 -4.24 -8.14
N VAL A 72 11.39 -3.35 -7.37
CA VAL A 72 11.04 -1.99 -7.80
C VAL A 72 11.34 -1.02 -6.66
N ARG A 73 11.48 0.29 -6.94
CA ARG A 73 11.71 1.30 -5.91
C ARG A 73 10.40 1.71 -5.23
N ASP A 74 9.68 2.67 -5.77
CA ASP A 74 8.42 3.15 -5.21
C ASP A 74 7.25 2.88 -6.17
N LEU A 75 6.08 2.61 -5.60
CA LEU A 75 4.85 2.42 -6.35
C LEU A 75 3.82 3.48 -5.95
N ASN A 76 3.33 4.22 -6.93
CA ASN A 76 2.35 5.27 -6.68
C ASN A 76 1.20 5.20 -7.69
N SER A 77 -0.02 5.06 -7.21
CA SER A 77 -1.24 5.10 -8.03
C SER A 77 -2.22 6.11 -7.48
N ILE A 78 -2.89 6.87 -8.35
CA ILE A 78 -4.01 7.72 -7.91
C ILE A 78 -5.32 6.95 -7.97
N ASN A 79 -5.68 6.44 -9.14
CA ASN A 79 -6.94 5.73 -9.36
C ASN A 79 -6.65 4.36 -9.96
N GLY A 80 -6.25 3.42 -9.13
CA GLY A 80 -5.98 2.08 -9.61
C GLY A 80 -5.34 1.16 -8.58
N ARG A 81 -5.43 -0.12 -8.87
CA ARG A 81 -4.90 -1.18 -8.01
C ARG A 81 -3.40 -1.30 -8.17
N ILE A 82 -2.73 -1.63 -7.06
CA ILE A 82 -1.35 -2.12 -7.03
C ILE A 82 -1.40 -3.62 -6.69
N SER A 83 -0.88 -4.46 -7.57
CA SER A 83 -0.84 -5.91 -7.39
C SER A 83 0.60 -6.41 -7.42
N LEU A 84 1.01 -7.13 -6.39
CA LEU A 84 2.36 -7.64 -6.22
C LEU A 84 2.32 -9.18 -6.24
N GLY A 85 3.08 -9.77 -7.12
CA GLY A 85 3.28 -11.22 -7.22
C GLY A 85 4.09 -11.78 -6.05
N LYS A 86 4.52 -13.03 -6.17
CA LYS A 86 5.30 -13.71 -5.12
C LYS A 86 6.74 -13.19 -5.09
N LYS A 87 7.28 -13.07 -3.87
CA LYS A 87 8.70 -12.68 -3.65
C LYS A 87 9.09 -11.36 -4.31
N VAL A 88 8.14 -10.45 -4.45
CA VAL A 88 8.41 -9.09 -4.93
C VAL A 88 9.10 -8.30 -3.83
N THR A 89 10.06 -7.46 -4.19
CA THR A 89 10.73 -6.53 -3.26
C THR A 89 10.44 -5.10 -3.68
N ILE A 90 9.74 -4.35 -2.81
CA ILE A 90 9.59 -2.91 -2.93
C ILE A 90 10.59 -2.26 -1.98
N ARG A 91 11.53 -1.49 -2.53
CA ARG A 91 12.61 -0.85 -1.74
C ARG A 91 12.17 0.41 -1.02
N GLY A 92 11.08 1.03 -1.46
CA GLY A 92 10.45 2.20 -0.89
C GLY A 92 8.99 1.93 -0.52
N ASP A 93 8.14 2.87 -0.85
CA ASP A 93 6.73 2.89 -0.45
C ASP A 93 5.79 2.31 -1.52
N ALA A 94 4.65 1.80 -1.09
CA ALA A 94 3.53 1.43 -1.95
C ALA A 94 2.30 2.26 -1.58
N VAL A 95 1.93 3.20 -2.46
CA VAL A 95 0.91 4.21 -2.15
C VAL A 95 -0.18 4.23 -3.21
N THR A 96 -1.44 4.25 -2.77
CA THR A 96 -2.58 4.52 -3.65
C THR A 96 -3.58 5.49 -2.99
N ILE A 97 -4.30 6.25 -3.79
CA ILE A 97 -5.39 7.10 -3.28
C ILE A 97 -6.72 6.34 -3.35
N ASN A 98 -7.13 5.93 -4.55
CA ASN A 98 -8.40 5.26 -4.79
C ASN A 98 -8.15 3.90 -5.46
N GLY A 99 -7.70 2.94 -4.69
CA GLY A 99 -7.43 1.62 -5.22
C GLY A 99 -6.94 0.66 -4.14
N ALA A 100 -7.05 -0.62 -4.42
CA ALA A 100 -6.57 -1.64 -3.51
C ALA A 100 -5.07 -1.90 -3.69
N ILE A 101 -4.40 -2.30 -2.62
CA ILE A 101 -3.05 -2.85 -2.64
C ILE A 101 -3.15 -4.33 -2.26
N SER A 102 -2.65 -5.20 -3.11
CA SER A 102 -2.64 -6.64 -2.84
C SER A 102 -1.25 -7.23 -3.07
N SER A 103 -0.87 -8.22 -2.26
CA SER A 103 0.42 -8.90 -2.39
C SER A 103 0.31 -10.39 -2.17
N GLU A 104 1.18 -11.13 -2.84
CA GLU A 104 1.33 -12.58 -2.72
C GLU A 104 2.55 -12.94 -1.82
N PRO A 105 2.62 -14.21 -1.33
CA PRO A 105 3.60 -14.61 -0.33
C PRO A 105 5.08 -14.40 -0.72
N GLY A 106 5.86 -14.03 0.30
CA GLY A 106 7.29 -13.76 0.17
C GLY A 106 7.62 -12.33 -0.24
N THR A 107 6.61 -11.49 -0.42
CA THR A 107 6.80 -10.07 -0.75
C THR A 107 7.34 -9.30 0.45
N VAL A 108 8.26 -8.37 0.18
CA VAL A 108 8.84 -7.45 1.17
C VAL A 108 8.66 -6.02 0.71
N ILE A 109 8.07 -5.18 1.56
CA ILE A 109 7.93 -3.74 1.34
C ILE A 109 8.77 -3.04 2.41
N SER A 110 9.83 -2.34 1.98
CA SER A 110 10.78 -1.72 2.92
C SER A 110 10.32 -0.36 3.45
N GLY A 111 9.37 0.28 2.78
CA GLY A 111 8.74 1.52 3.16
C GLY A 111 7.35 1.33 3.77
N ASP A 112 6.55 2.37 3.64
CA ASP A 112 5.17 2.40 4.09
C ASP A 112 4.21 1.81 3.04
N VAL A 113 3.12 1.23 3.50
CA VAL A 113 1.97 0.87 2.67
C VAL A 113 0.83 1.83 2.98
N SER A 114 0.38 2.59 1.99
CA SER A 114 -0.66 3.59 2.22
C SER A 114 -1.80 3.50 1.19
N SER A 115 -3.02 3.44 1.69
CA SER A 115 -4.22 3.56 0.87
C SER A 115 -5.20 4.54 1.51
N ILE A 116 -5.66 5.55 0.76
CA ILE A 116 -6.68 6.47 1.29
C ILE A 116 -8.05 5.80 1.26
N ASN A 117 -8.49 5.32 0.10
CA ASN A 117 -9.83 4.77 -0.12
C ASN A 117 -9.78 3.41 -0.80
N GLY A 118 -9.10 2.45 -0.21
CA GLY A 118 -9.00 1.13 -0.81
C GLY A 118 -8.50 0.09 0.17
N GLU A 119 -8.85 -1.14 -0.09
CA GLU A 119 -8.44 -2.26 0.72
C GLU A 119 -6.94 -2.53 0.60
N VAL A 120 -6.30 -2.88 1.70
CA VAL A 120 -4.94 -3.41 1.76
C VAL A 120 -5.01 -4.89 2.14
N ASP A 121 -4.80 -5.81 1.18
CA ASP A 121 -4.83 -7.27 1.38
C ASP A 121 -3.43 -7.86 1.18
N LEU A 122 -2.73 -8.13 2.27
CA LEU A 122 -1.36 -8.64 2.26
C LEU A 122 -1.32 -10.10 2.71
N ARG A 123 -0.65 -10.93 1.90
CA ARG A 123 -0.50 -12.36 2.15
C ARG A 123 0.96 -12.75 2.26
N GLY A 124 1.37 -13.28 3.42
CA GLY A 124 2.74 -13.70 3.65
C GLY A 124 3.77 -12.61 3.32
N THR A 125 3.46 -11.37 3.67
CA THR A 125 4.20 -10.17 3.29
C THR A 125 4.83 -9.53 4.51
N GLU A 126 6.07 -9.07 4.39
CA GLU A 126 6.73 -8.24 5.39
C GLU A 126 6.66 -6.77 4.99
N VAL A 127 6.03 -5.94 5.83
CA VAL A 127 6.07 -4.48 5.75
C VAL A 127 7.00 -3.98 6.85
N ARG A 128 8.07 -3.28 6.46
CA ARG A 128 9.10 -2.86 7.43
C ARG A 128 8.81 -1.55 8.15
N LYS A 129 7.85 -0.78 7.64
CA LYS A 129 7.35 0.43 8.27
C LYS A 129 5.85 0.32 8.56
N ASP A 130 5.13 1.41 8.38
CA ASP A 130 3.74 1.53 8.78
C ASP A 130 2.77 1.11 7.65
N ILE A 131 1.56 0.69 8.05
CA ILE A 131 0.41 0.64 7.16
C ILE A 131 -0.54 1.77 7.53
N ILE A 132 -0.90 2.59 6.54
CA ILE A 132 -1.70 3.80 6.76
C ILE A 132 -2.94 3.75 5.88
N THR A 133 -4.12 3.91 6.47
CA THR A 133 -5.38 4.04 5.73
C THR A 133 -6.22 5.19 6.25
N LYS A 134 -7.15 5.68 5.41
CA LYS A 134 -8.21 6.58 5.87
C LYS A 134 -9.57 5.89 5.90
N SER A 135 -9.91 5.07 4.92
CA SER A 135 -11.23 4.44 4.81
C SER A 135 -11.22 3.04 4.20
N GLY A 136 -10.04 2.47 3.97
CA GLY A 136 -9.90 1.11 3.47
C GLY A 136 -9.77 0.09 4.59
N ASP A 137 -10.27 -1.11 4.35
CA ASP A 137 -10.04 -2.24 5.22
C ASP A 137 -8.59 -2.74 5.09
N ILE A 138 -8.04 -3.32 6.16
CA ILE A 138 -6.71 -3.92 6.16
C ILE A 138 -6.85 -5.39 6.51
N ILE A 139 -6.33 -6.26 5.64
CA ILE A 139 -6.37 -7.70 5.82
C ILE A 139 -4.96 -8.25 5.73
N LEU A 140 -4.48 -8.83 6.81
CA LEU A 140 -3.19 -9.51 6.90
C LEU A 140 -3.41 -11.00 7.07
N ARG A 141 -2.80 -11.81 6.18
CA ARG A 141 -2.96 -13.28 6.17
C ARG A 141 -1.62 -13.98 5.92
N ASN A 142 -1.61 -15.31 6.11
CA ASN A 142 -0.45 -16.17 5.81
C ASN A 142 0.83 -15.69 6.49
N ARG A 143 0.77 -15.37 7.79
CA ARG A 143 1.93 -14.92 8.57
C ARG A 143 2.54 -13.63 8.02
N SER A 144 1.72 -12.69 7.60
CA SER A 144 2.17 -11.34 7.27
C SER A 144 2.70 -10.63 8.52
N ILE A 145 3.74 -9.83 8.35
CA ILE A 145 4.39 -9.11 9.46
C ILE A 145 4.43 -7.62 9.12
N VAL A 146 3.95 -6.79 10.04
CA VAL A 146 4.12 -5.34 10.02
C VAL A 146 5.06 -4.97 11.15
N ARG A 147 6.24 -4.41 10.83
CA ARG A 147 7.25 -4.02 11.82
C ARG A 147 6.92 -2.71 12.52
N GLY A 148 6.24 -1.81 11.82
CA GLY A 148 5.76 -0.53 12.34
C GLY A 148 4.33 -0.61 12.85
N ASP A 149 3.66 0.53 12.77
CA ASP A 149 2.29 0.72 13.24
C ASP A 149 1.27 0.49 12.13
N ILE A 150 0.03 0.19 12.52
CA ILE A 150 -1.13 0.37 11.65
C ILE A 150 -1.86 1.64 12.09
N ARG A 151 -2.05 2.58 11.17
CA ARG A 151 -2.71 3.86 11.45
C ARG A 151 -3.96 4.03 10.62
N VAL A 152 -5.03 4.41 11.30
CA VAL A 152 -6.25 4.88 10.66
C VAL A 152 -6.33 6.39 10.89
N ASP A 153 -5.93 7.15 9.84
CA ASP A 153 -5.85 8.60 9.88
C ASP A 153 -7.24 9.25 9.91
N LYS A 154 -7.28 10.49 10.38
CA LYS A 154 -8.49 11.31 10.39
C LYS A 154 -9.07 11.49 8.99
N ARG A 155 -10.39 11.50 8.93
CA ARG A 155 -11.11 11.95 7.73
C ARG A 155 -10.69 13.38 7.40
N GLY A 156 -10.40 13.67 6.14
CA GLY A 156 -10.02 15.03 5.72
C GLY A 156 -11.20 16.00 5.84
N LEU A 157 -10.89 17.32 5.94
CA LEU A 157 -11.89 18.41 5.97
C LEU A 157 -12.67 18.58 4.65
N ILE A 158 -12.33 17.86 3.60
CA ILE A 158 -13.10 17.85 2.35
C ILE A 158 -14.29 16.93 2.60
N ASN A 159 -15.49 17.39 2.29
CA ASN A 159 -16.73 16.62 2.30
C ASN A 159 -16.51 15.29 1.58
N ASP A 160 -15.91 14.35 2.29
CA ASP A 160 -15.73 13.00 1.82
C ASP A 160 -17.10 12.33 1.99
N ASN A 161 -17.85 12.30 0.90
CA ASN A 161 -19.08 11.51 0.76
C ASN A 161 -18.81 10.01 0.84
N SER A 162 -17.63 9.57 1.25
CA SER A 162 -17.38 8.18 1.62
C SER A 162 -18.15 7.90 2.91
N ASN A 163 -19.36 7.41 2.72
CA ASN A 163 -20.31 7.03 3.77
C ASN A 163 -19.81 5.81 4.58
N ARG A 164 -18.53 5.50 4.51
CA ARG A 164 -17.89 4.39 5.22
C ARG A 164 -17.47 4.86 6.59
N LEU A 165 -18.39 4.69 7.55
CA LEU A 165 -18.19 5.03 8.95
C LEU A 165 -17.26 4.04 9.67
N TYR A 166 -17.02 2.87 9.11
CA TYR A 166 -16.28 1.78 9.75
C TYR A 166 -15.07 1.32 8.92
N VAL A 167 -14.04 0.87 9.61
CA VAL A 167 -12.85 0.23 9.04
C VAL A 167 -12.63 -1.11 9.76
N ASN A 168 -12.39 -2.16 9.00
CA ASN A 168 -12.05 -3.46 9.57
C ASN A 168 -10.55 -3.74 9.38
N ILE A 169 -9.87 -4.04 10.47
CA ILE A 169 -8.50 -4.51 10.46
C ILE A 169 -8.53 -5.97 10.88
N ARG A 170 -8.24 -6.89 9.96
CA ARG A 170 -8.24 -8.32 10.22
C ARG A 170 -6.83 -8.88 10.16
N LEU A 171 -6.42 -9.53 11.23
CA LEU A 171 -5.19 -10.30 11.30
C LEU A 171 -5.54 -11.79 11.41
N ALA A 172 -5.10 -12.58 10.43
CA ALA A 172 -5.37 -14.01 10.39
C ALA A 172 -4.08 -14.80 10.09
N ASP A 173 -4.14 -16.12 10.27
CA ASP A 173 -3.09 -17.07 9.92
C ASP A 173 -1.73 -16.69 10.54
N ASP A 174 -1.71 -16.45 11.85
CA ASP A 174 -0.52 -16.05 12.64
C ASP A 174 0.17 -14.77 12.14
N SER A 175 -0.58 -13.86 11.52
CA SER A 175 -0.04 -12.54 11.14
C SER A 175 0.20 -11.67 12.37
N VAL A 176 1.24 -10.84 12.31
CA VAL A 176 1.73 -10.05 13.45
C VAL A 176 1.90 -8.60 13.09
N VAL A 177 1.43 -7.71 13.97
CA VAL A 177 1.81 -6.29 14.01
C VAL A 177 2.73 -6.10 15.20
N GLU A 178 3.98 -5.70 14.98
CA GLU A 178 4.97 -5.50 16.05
C GLU A 178 4.76 -4.15 16.76
N GLY A 179 4.29 -3.12 16.04
CA GLY A 179 3.94 -1.82 16.59
C GLY A 179 2.52 -1.74 17.12
N ASP A 180 2.02 -0.52 17.18
CA ASP A 180 0.68 -0.17 17.66
C ASP A 180 -0.38 -0.20 16.54
N ILE A 181 -1.66 -0.36 16.91
CA ILE A 181 -2.79 -0.02 16.04
C ILE A 181 -3.42 1.26 16.59
N ILE A 182 -3.35 2.35 15.80
CA ILE A 182 -3.73 3.69 16.23
C ILE A 182 -4.86 4.22 15.35
N VAL A 183 -6.03 4.46 15.95
CA VAL A 183 -7.12 5.18 15.30
C VAL A 183 -7.09 6.62 15.81
N GLU A 184 -6.82 7.58 14.91
CA GLU A 184 -6.67 8.99 15.30
C GLU A 184 -8.00 9.66 15.68
N GLU A 185 -9.12 9.18 15.16
CA GLU A 185 -10.46 9.73 15.36
C GLU A 185 -11.24 8.85 16.33
N LYS A 186 -11.54 9.37 17.54
CA LYS A 186 -12.18 8.59 18.63
C LYS A 186 -13.61 8.14 18.31
N ASP A 187 -14.32 8.91 17.50
CA ASP A 187 -15.73 8.66 17.16
C ASP A 187 -15.90 7.78 15.92
N ARG A 188 -14.80 7.18 15.45
CA ARG A 188 -14.80 6.31 14.29
C ARG A 188 -14.95 4.86 14.71
N GLU A 189 -15.85 4.14 14.08
CA GLU A 189 -16.00 2.70 14.28
C GLU A 189 -14.88 1.93 13.56
N VAL A 190 -13.91 1.47 14.33
CA VAL A 190 -12.84 0.61 13.85
C VAL A 190 -12.85 -0.68 14.64
N THR A 191 -12.89 -1.80 13.92
CA THR A 191 -12.85 -3.14 14.51
C THR A 191 -11.51 -3.80 14.16
N VAL A 192 -10.83 -4.33 15.18
CA VAL A 192 -9.62 -5.16 15.02
C VAL A 192 -10.00 -6.61 15.29
N ASP A 193 -10.05 -7.42 14.25
CA ASP A 193 -10.43 -8.84 14.32
C ASP A 193 -9.18 -9.73 14.39
N LEU A 194 -8.94 -10.33 15.55
CA LEU A 194 -7.82 -11.23 15.84
C LEU A 194 -8.24 -12.70 15.93
N ARG A 195 -9.52 -13.03 15.72
CA ARG A 195 -10.06 -14.40 15.84
C ARG A 195 -9.40 -15.41 14.91
N GLY A 196 -8.75 -14.95 13.86
CA GLY A 196 -7.99 -15.78 12.93
C GLY A 196 -6.55 -16.12 13.37
N GLY A 197 -6.18 -15.91 14.64
CA GLY A 197 -4.83 -16.20 15.18
C GLY A 197 -3.84 -15.06 15.05
N GLY A 198 -4.29 -13.87 14.63
CA GLY A 198 -3.43 -12.69 14.54
C GLY A 198 -3.00 -12.14 15.90
N LYS A 199 -1.87 -11.42 15.92
CA LYS A 199 -1.29 -10.84 17.13
C LYS A 199 -0.89 -9.39 16.91
N VAL A 200 -1.09 -8.56 17.94
CA VAL A 200 -0.56 -7.19 18.03
C VAL A 200 0.34 -7.16 19.27
N LEU A 201 1.62 -6.80 19.11
CA LEU A 201 2.57 -6.76 20.20
C LEU A 201 2.55 -5.41 20.93
N GLY A 202 2.16 -4.34 20.22
CA GLY A 202 1.95 -3.02 20.78
C GLY A 202 0.54 -2.82 21.36
N GLU A 203 0.13 -1.57 21.46
CA GLU A 203 -1.17 -1.16 21.98
C GLU A 203 -2.21 -0.99 20.84
N ILE A 204 -3.47 -1.28 21.15
CA ILE A 204 -4.60 -0.97 20.26
C ILE A 204 -5.36 0.20 20.86
N ARG A 205 -5.45 1.33 20.13
CA ARG A 205 -6.05 2.57 20.63
C ARG A 205 -7.25 2.97 19.79
N ASN A 206 -8.36 3.29 20.47
CA ASN A 206 -9.62 3.78 19.89
C ASN A 206 -10.25 2.81 18.88
N ALA A 207 -10.16 1.50 19.09
CA ALA A 207 -10.79 0.47 18.27
C ALA A 207 -11.43 -0.61 19.14
N GLU A 208 -12.47 -1.25 18.61
CA GLU A 208 -13.05 -2.46 19.18
C GLU A 208 -12.21 -3.69 18.81
N VAL A 209 -11.94 -4.57 19.77
CA VAL A 209 -11.12 -5.77 19.55
C VAL A 209 -11.95 -7.03 19.65
N LEU A 210 -11.98 -7.83 18.58
CA LEU A 210 -12.59 -9.16 18.54
C LEU A 210 -11.50 -10.24 18.67
N ARG A 211 -11.61 -11.09 19.68
CA ARG A 211 -10.65 -12.18 19.99
C ARG A 211 -11.33 -13.54 19.98
#